data_ffad795e64482ae1295fc795984096fb
#
_entry.id   ffad795e64482ae1295fc795984096fb
#
_cell.length_a   1.000
_cell.length_b   1.000
_cell.length_c   1.000
_cell.angle_alpha   90.00
_cell.angle_beta   90.00
_cell.angle_gamma   90.00
#
_symmetry.space_group_name_H-M   'P 1'
#
loop_
_entity.id
_entity.type
_entity.pdbx_description
1 polymer ?
#
loop_
_entity_poly.entity_id
_entity_poly.type
_entity_poly.pdbx_seq_one_letter_code
_entity_poly.pdbx_strand_id
1 'polypeptide(L)'
;AATTCVGAIAVFNPSSASAGPIHDRQIKQQQRIYKGVQQGTISPYEYKKLEAREAKIAAQRLVYLKDGDLTRNEAARLTKAQNRTSRAIYRDRHD
;
A
#
# COMPACT_ATOMS: atom_id res chain seq x y z
N ALA A 1 -5.38 19.12 7.72
CA ALA A 1 -4.39 18.06 7.88
C ALA A 1 -5.03 16.68 7.78
N ALA A 2 -6.11 16.48 8.52
CA ALA A 2 -6.82 15.20 8.48
C ALA A 2 -7.37 14.88 7.09
N THR A 3 -7.66 15.91 6.32
CA THR A 3 -8.18 15.74 4.97
C THR A 3 -7.24 15.04 4.03
N THR A 4 -5.94 15.16 4.26
CA THR A 4 -4.95 14.50 3.42
C THR A 4 -5.05 12.99 3.54
N CYS A 5 -5.30 12.50 4.75
CA CYS A 5 -5.46 11.07 4.98
C CYS A 5 -6.71 10.53 4.32
N VAL A 6 -7.77 11.33 4.30
CA VAL A 6 -9.02 10.95 3.65
C VAL A 6 -8.80 10.75 2.15
N GLY A 7 -8.01 11.62 1.54
CA GLY A 7 -7.68 11.47 0.14
C GLY A 7 -6.94 10.19 -0.16
N ALA A 8 -6.00 9.81 0.70
CA ALA A 8 -5.26 8.58 0.53
C ALA A 8 -6.17 7.36 0.63
N ILE A 9 -7.13 7.38 1.54
CA ILE A 9 -8.08 6.29 1.72
C ILE A 9 -8.93 6.09 0.47
N ALA A 10 -9.30 7.17 -0.19
CA ALA A 10 -10.11 7.10 -1.39
C ALA A 10 -9.45 6.31 -2.52
N VAL A 11 -8.11 6.35 -2.59
CA VAL A 11 -7.37 5.61 -3.60
C VAL A 11 -7.52 4.10 -3.43
N PHE A 12 -7.73 3.66 -2.20
CA PHE A 12 -7.84 2.24 -1.86
C PHE A 12 -9.28 1.85 -1.53
N ASN A 13 -10.20 2.37 -2.29
CA ASN A 13 -11.63 2.13 -2.05
C ASN A 13 -11.94 0.63 -2.07
N PRO A 14 -12.40 0.05 -0.94
CA PRO A 14 -12.65 -1.38 -0.86
C PRO A 14 -13.83 -1.86 -1.70
N SER A 15 -14.67 -0.96 -2.16
CA SER A 15 -15.79 -1.36 -3.01
C SER A 15 -15.33 -1.82 -4.39
N SER A 16 -14.06 -1.63 -4.74
CA SER A 16 -13.46 -2.14 -5.96
C SER A 16 -13.01 -3.59 -5.78
N ALA A 17 -13.95 -4.46 -5.40
CA ALA A 17 -13.63 -5.85 -5.05
C ALA A 17 -13.02 -6.63 -6.19
N SER A 18 -13.29 -6.25 -7.45
CA SER A 18 -12.77 -6.92 -8.63
C SER A 18 -11.32 -6.57 -8.94
N ALA A 19 -10.70 -5.70 -8.15
CA ALA A 19 -9.35 -5.22 -8.44
C ALA A 19 -8.25 -6.27 -8.21
N GLY A 20 -8.55 -7.36 -7.50
CA GLY A 20 -7.67 -8.50 -7.38
C GLY A 20 -6.77 -8.49 -6.16
N PRO A 21 -5.95 -9.55 -6.02
CA PRO A 21 -5.19 -9.78 -4.78
C PRO A 21 -4.13 -8.73 -4.48
N ILE A 22 -3.53 -8.13 -5.49
CA ILE A 22 -2.52 -7.09 -5.26
C ILE A 22 -3.16 -5.84 -4.67
N HIS A 23 -4.30 -5.44 -5.22
CA HIS A 23 -5.04 -4.31 -4.69
C HIS A 23 -5.54 -4.58 -3.27
N ASP A 24 -6.07 -5.77 -3.04
CA ASP A 24 -6.56 -6.17 -1.71
C ASP A 24 -5.44 -6.13 -0.69
N ARG A 25 -4.26 -6.58 -1.06
CA ARG A 25 -3.11 -6.56 -0.17
C ARG A 25 -2.67 -5.13 0.16
N GLN A 26 -2.77 -4.22 -0.82
CA GLN A 26 -2.46 -2.82 -0.55
C GLN A 26 -3.42 -2.23 0.48
N ILE A 27 -4.70 -2.58 0.40
CA ILE A 27 -5.68 -2.13 1.38
C ILE A 27 -5.29 -2.64 2.77
N LYS A 28 -4.95 -3.92 2.89
CA LYS A 28 -4.55 -4.49 4.17
C LYS A 28 -3.28 -3.85 4.71
N GLN A 29 -2.31 -3.58 3.85
CA GLN A 29 -1.08 -2.91 4.26
C GLN A 29 -1.38 -1.50 4.75
N GLN A 30 -2.25 -0.78 4.07
CA GLN A 30 -2.64 0.55 4.46
C GLN A 30 -3.33 0.55 5.84
N GLN A 31 -4.18 -0.44 6.09
CA GLN A 31 -4.82 -0.59 7.40
C GLN A 31 -3.79 -0.83 8.50
N ARG A 32 -2.79 -1.67 8.22
CA ARG A 32 -1.72 -1.92 9.19
C ARG A 32 -0.91 -0.66 9.49
N ILE A 33 -0.63 0.13 8.47
CA ILE A 33 0.10 1.40 8.65
C ILE A 33 -0.70 2.35 9.53
N TYR A 34 -1.97 2.53 9.23
CA TYR A 34 -2.83 3.43 10.03
C TYR A 34 -2.95 2.95 11.46
N LYS A 35 -3.08 1.66 11.66
CA LYS A 35 -3.15 1.10 13.01
C LYS A 35 -1.86 1.37 13.78
N GLY A 36 -0.72 1.23 13.14
CA GLY A 36 0.56 1.54 13.76
C GLY A 36 0.69 3.00 14.14
N VAL A 37 0.18 3.90 13.27
CA VAL A 37 0.17 5.33 13.58
C VAL A 37 -0.73 5.61 14.78
N GLN A 38 -1.92 5.02 14.81
CA GLN A 38 -2.87 5.22 15.92
C GLN A 38 -2.31 4.70 17.24
N GLN A 39 -1.58 3.60 17.20
CA GLN A 39 -0.98 3.01 18.38
C GLN A 39 0.34 3.67 18.80
N GLY A 40 0.83 4.59 17.99
CA GLY A 40 2.08 5.28 18.26
C GLY A 40 3.33 4.46 17.98
N THR A 41 3.20 3.32 17.31
CA THR A 41 4.35 2.47 17.00
C THR A 41 5.03 2.87 15.69
N ILE A 42 4.34 3.61 14.84
CA ILE A 42 4.89 4.14 13.59
C ILE A 42 5.03 5.66 13.75
N SER A 43 6.24 6.16 13.62
CA SER A 43 6.52 7.59 13.75
C SER A 43 6.05 8.33 12.48
N PRO A 44 5.89 9.67 12.55
CA PRO A 44 5.53 10.45 11.38
C PRO A 44 6.52 10.26 10.21
N TYR A 45 7.79 10.13 10.50
CA TYR A 45 8.81 9.92 9.47
C TYR A 45 8.63 8.54 8.81
N GLU A 46 8.42 7.52 9.63
CA GLU A 46 8.19 6.17 9.14
C GLU A 46 6.90 6.09 8.32
N TYR A 47 5.85 6.76 8.80
CA TYR A 47 4.58 6.83 8.07
C TYR A 47 4.79 7.40 6.67
N LYS A 48 5.53 8.50 6.58
CA LYS A 48 5.79 9.16 5.31
C LYS A 48 6.52 8.22 4.34
N LYS A 49 7.50 7.48 4.84
CA LYS A 49 8.25 6.53 4.01
C LYS A 49 7.39 5.37 3.56
N LEU A 50 6.56 4.84 4.45
CA LEU A 50 5.67 3.72 4.11
C LEU A 50 4.63 4.15 3.08
N GLU A 51 4.06 5.35 3.23
CA GLU A 51 3.10 5.87 2.26
C GLU A 51 3.75 6.07 0.89
N ALA A 52 5.00 6.50 0.86
CA ALA A 52 5.74 6.63 -0.40
C ALA A 52 5.89 5.28 -1.09
N ARG A 53 6.15 4.22 -0.32
CA ARG A 53 6.25 2.86 -0.88
C ARG A 53 4.91 2.41 -1.46
N GLU A 54 3.82 2.65 -0.73
CA GLU A 54 2.48 2.28 -1.20
C GLU A 54 2.11 3.04 -2.46
N ALA A 55 2.40 4.33 -2.49
CA ALA A 55 2.11 5.17 -3.66
C ALA A 55 2.89 4.68 -4.89
N LYS A 56 4.13 4.28 -4.71
CA LYS A 56 4.95 3.76 -5.80
C LYS A 56 4.37 2.47 -6.36
N ILE A 57 3.94 1.57 -5.49
CA ILE A 57 3.33 0.31 -5.90
C ILE A 57 2.02 0.58 -6.65
N ALA A 58 1.20 1.48 -6.13
CA ALA A 58 -0.07 1.82 -6.78
C ALA A 58 0.14 2.43 -8.17
N ALA A 59 1.12 3.34 -8.29
CA ALA A 59 1.44 3.96 -9.56
C ALA A 59 1.96 2.93 -10.57
N GLN A 60 2.82 2.03 -10.11
CA GLN A 60 3.38 1.00 -10.98
C GLN A 60 2.28 0.03 -11.46
N ARG A 61 1.36 -0.30 -10.57
CA ARG A 61 0.22 -1.15 -10.93
C ARG A 61 -0.62 -0.49 -12.02
N LEU A 62 -0.88 0.80 -11.91
CA LEU A 62 -1.65 1.53 -12.93
C LEU A 62 -0.92 1.54 -14.28
N VAL A 63 0.40 1.71 -14.26
CA VAL A 63 1.19 1.65 -15.49
C VAL A 63 1.05 0.28 -16.15
N TYR A 64 1.18 -0.78 -15.37
CA TYR A 64 1.05 -2.13 -15.91
C TYR A 64 -0.35 -2.41 -16.47
N LEU A 65 -1.37 -1.84 -15.85
CA LEU A 65 -2.75 -2.09 -16.25
C LEU A 65 -3.17 -1.32 -17.50
N LYS A 66 -2.31 -0.43 -18.03
CA LYS A 66 -2.64 0.30 -19.26
C LYS A 66 -2.90 -0.62 -20.43
N ASP A 67 -2.28 -1.78 -20.44
CA ASP A 67 -2.45 -2.77 -21.52
C ASP A 67 -3.61 -3.73 -21.25
N GLY A 68 -4.36 -3.52 -20.17
CA GLY A 68 -5.51 -4.34 -19.80
C GLY A 68 -5.28 -5.15 -18.54
N ASP A 69 -4.54 -6.24 -18.64
CA ASP A 69 -4.32 -7.14 -17.50
C ASP A 69 -2.86 -7.16 -17.09
N LEU A 70 -2.64 -7.48 -15.82
CA LEU A 70 -1.28 -7.72 -15.33
C LEU A 70 -0.75 -9.03 -15.87
N THR A 71 0.44 -8.99 -16.43
CA THR A 71 1.14 -10.23 -16.79
C THR A 71 1.65 -10.91 -15.53
N ARG A 72 2.02 -12.18 -15.66
CA ARG A 72 2.59 -12.93 -14.55
C ARG A 72 3.84 -12.26 -13.99
N ASN A 73 4.70 -11.77 -14.87
CA ASN A 73 5.95 -11.10 -14.46
C ASN A 73 5.66 -9.76 -13.76
N GLU A 74 4.69 -9.00 -14.26
CA GLU A 74 4.31 -7.74 -13.64
C GLU A 74 3.73 -7.98 -12.25
N ALA A 75 2.85 -8.98 -12.13
CA ALA A 75 2.27 -9.34 -10.85
C ALA A 75 3.35 -9.77 -9.86
N ALA A 76 4.34 -10.54 -10.33
CA ALA A 76 5.44 -10.99 -9.49
C ALA A 76 6.28 -9.81 -8.99
N ARG A 77 6.52 -8.82 -9.83
CA ARG A 77 7.26 -7.62 -9.42
C ARG A 77 6.52 -6.82 -8.36
N LEU A 78 5.21 -6.65 -8.53
CA LEU A 78 4.39 -5.95 -7.55
C LEU A 78 4.35 -6.71 -6.23
N THR A 79 4.19 -8.03 -6.29
CA THR A 79 4.18 -8.89 -5.10
C THR A 79 5.50 -8.78 -4.34
N LYS A 80 6.62 -8.74 -5.05
CA LYS A 80 7.93 -8.59 -4.44
C LYS A 80 8.05 -7.25 -3.71
N ALA A 81 7.57 -6.17 -4.35
CA ALA A 81 7.56 -4.86 -3.72
C ALA A 81 6.67 -4.84 -2.50
N GLN A 82 5.50 -5.49 -2.55
CA GLN A 82 4.61 -5.61 -1.42
C GLN A 82 5.23 -6.42 -0.28
N ASN A 83 5.97 -7.46 -0.61
CA ASN A 83 6.67 -8.24 0.40
C ASN A 83 7.69 -7.37 1.16
N ARG A 84 8.45 -6.55 0.44
CA ARG A 84 9.39 -5.63 1.06
C ARG A 84 8.69 -4.60 1.92
N THR A 85 7.59 -4.06 1.43
CA THR A 85 6.79 -3.10 2.19
C THR A 85 6.19 -3.73 3.43
N SER A 86 5.71 -4.97 3.32
CA SER A 86 5.16 -5.68 4.46
C SER A 86 6.20 -5.87 5.56
N ARG A 87 7.43 -6.20 5.19
CA ARG A 87 8.52 -6.31 6.17
C ARG A 87 8.84 -4.98 6.81
N ALA A 88 8.82 -3.90 6.02
CA ALA A 88 9.06 -2.56 6.56
C ALA A 88 7.98 -2.16 7.56
N ILE A 89 6.72 -2.45 7.26
CA ILE A 89 5.60 -2.18 8.16
C ILE A 89 5.79 -2.95 9.46
N TYR A 90 6.11 -4.22 9.36
CA TYR A 90 6.31 -5.06 10.53
C TYR A 90 7.44 -4.51 11.40
N ARG A 91 8.57 -4.18 10.79
CA ARG A 91 9.72 -3.65 11.50
C ARG A 91 9.36 -2.33 12.21
N ASP A 92 8.70 -1.43 11.50
CA ASP A 92 8.37 -0.11 12.06
C ASP A 92 7.36 -0.23 13.21
N ARG A 93 6.45 -1.20 13.14
CA ARG A 93 5.48 -1.41 14.21
C ARG A 93 6.07 -2.07 15.45
N HIS A 94 7.19 -2.75 15.30
CA HIS A 94 7.78 -3.55 16.38
C HIS A 94 9.10 -2.98 16.92
N ASP A 95 9.51 -1.85 16.43
CA ASP A 95 10.74 -1.17 16.94
C ASP A 95 10.52 -0.45 18.26
#